data_d47cbbf591e69073ce687956c0a786ff
#
_entry.id   d47cbbf591e69073ce687956c0a786ff
#
_cell.length_a   1.000
_cell.length_b   1.000
_cell.length_c   1.000
_cell.angle_alpha   90.00
_cell.angle_beta   90.00
_cell.angle_gamma   90.00
#
_symmetry.space_group_name_H-M   'P 1'
#
loop_
_entity.id
_entity.type
_entity.pdbx_description
1 polymer ?
#
loop_
_entity_poly.entity_id
_entity_poly.type
_entity_poly.pdbx_seq_one_letter_code
_entity_poly.pdbx_strand_id
1 'polypeptide(L)'
;RAVVLITTGPTQEAIALNCDGERPLFDAPVAVLAPKDAAPFVSAAISHSEATLYIDGEGGRREAFNIVGRIDRNRGRWLVISTPRSGWFECAGERGPGVAAWLALSRWAPTAFTRYDIAFVSASGHEYEYLGAKHLLATHVPKPRETEFWLHLGANVAARDWHEAGAGMLLPLPSADPQRYLMTSEDAVAAARQAFKGLPGLESAYPSQGGASGELADVEAAGYPRFAG
;
A
#
# COMPACT_ATOMS: atom_id res chain seq x y z
N ARG A 1 -23.85 13.22 18.84
CA ARG A 1 -23.88 13.35 17.37
C ARG A 1 -22.93 12.29 16.80
N ALA A 2 -23.29 11.70 15.65
CA ALA A 2 -22.49 10.71 14.93
C ALA A 2 -22.49 11.02 13.43
N VAL A 3 -21.58 10.43 12.69
CA VAL A 3 -21.49 10.57 11.23
C VAL A 3 -21.68 9.19 10.59
N VAL A 4 -22.51 9.10 9.59
CA VAL A 4 -22.58 7.94 8.70
C VAL A 4 -21.96 8.36 7.37
N LEU A 5 -20.86 7.70 7.01
CA LEU A 5 -20.08 7.99 5.81
C LEU A 5 -20.40 6.93 4.76
N ILE A 6 -21.02 7.35 3.67
CA ILE A 6 -21.31 6.45 2.54
C ILE A 6 -20.06 6.42 1.66
N THR A 7 -19.51 5.24 1.48
CA THR A 7 -18.39 5.03 0.54
C THR A 7 -18.89 4.98 -0.90
N THR A 8 -17.97 5.07 -1.84
CA THR A 8 -18.27 4.92 -3.28
C THR A 8 -17.38 3.84 -3.85
N GLY A 9 -17.88 3.11 -4.83
CA GLY A 9 -17.11 2.09 -5.49
C GLY A 9 -17.97 1.26 -6.45
N PRO A 10 -17.36 0.64 -7.46
CA PRO A 10 -18.08 -0.07 -8.50
C PRO A 10 -18.76 -1.35 -7.98
N THR A 11 -18.25 -1.94 -6.93
CA THR A 11 -18.85 -3.16 -6.32
C THR A 11 -20.06 -2.89 -5.45
N GLN A 12 -20.38 -1.63 -5.17
CA GLN A 12 -21.44 -1.21 -4.24
C GLN A 12 -21.26 -1.70 -2.79
N GLU A 13 -20.09 -2.25 -2.46
CA GLU A 13 -19.71 -2.65 -1.11
C GLU A 13 -19.04 -1.49 -0.34
N ALA A 14 -19.01 -1.60 0.98
CA ALA A 14 -18.29 -0.64 1.80
C ALA A 14 -16.78 -0.75 1.58
N ILE A 15 -16.11 0.38 1.47
CA ILE A 15 -14.66 0.45 1.42
C ILE A 15 -14.15 0.79 2.81
N ALA A 16 -13.25 -0.04 3.34
CA ALA A 16 -12.57 0.25 4.59
C ALA A 16 -11.59 1.43 4.41
N LEU A 17 -11.53 2.28 5.42
CA LEU A 17 -10.66 3.46 5.41
C LEU A 17 -9.41 3.19 6.25
N ASN A 18 -8.28 3.68 5.77
CA ASN A 18 -7.09 3.78 6.60
C ASN A 18 -7.30 4.84 7.68
N CYS A 19 -6.75 4.62 8.84
CA CYS A 19 -6.87 5.53 9.98
C CYS A 19 -5.58 5.57 10.79
N ASP A 20 -5.36 6.67 11.47
CA ASP A 20 -4.31 6.75 12.47
C ASP A 20 -4.62 5.74 13.60
N GLY A 21 -3.71 4.81 13.86
CA GLY A 21 -3.85 3.81 14.91
C GLY A 21 -3.71 4.39 16.32
N GLU A 22 -3.28 5.62 16.46
CA GLU A 22 -3.04 6.29 17.76
C GLU A 22 -4.09 7.36 18.07
N ARG A 23 -4.73 7.91 17.06
CA ARG A 23 -5.69 9.02 17.19
C ARG A 23 -6.94 8.76 16.39
N PRO A 24 -8.12 9.08 16.93
CA PRO A 24 -9.34 9.02 16.14
C PRO A 24 -9.28 10.07 15.00
N LEU A 25 -9.69 9.69 13.80
CA LEU A 25 -9.78 10.61 12.65
C LEU A 25 -10.84 11.69 12.83
N PHE A 26 -11.83 11.43 13.67
CA PHE A 26 -12.99 12.30 13.87
C PHE A 26 -13.30 12.46 15.35
N ASP A 27 -13.75 13.64 15.75
CA ASP A 27 -14.19 13.92 17.11
C ASP A 27 -15.58 13.34 17.45
N ALA A 28 -16.18 12.62 16.52
CA ALA A 28 -17.47 11.99 16.67
C ALA A 28 -17.42 10.52 16.23
N PRO A 29 -18.29 9.66 16.75
CA PRO A 29 -18.45 8.30 16.24
C PRO A 29 -18.78 8.31 14.75
N VAL A 30 -18.08 7.47 13.99
CA VAL A 30 -18.26 7.32 12.54
C VAL A 30 -18.56 5.87 12.20
N ALA A 31 -19.58 5.67 11.39
CA ALA A 31 -19.87 4.39 10.77
C ALA A 31 -19.71 4.49 9.25
N VAL A 32 -19.13 3.48 8.64
CA VAL A 32 -18.99 3.37 7.19
C VAL A 32 -20.15 2.54 6.64
N LEU A 33 -20.80 3.05 5.61
CA LEU A 33 -21.98 2.42 4.99
C LEU A 33 -21.70 2.10 3.53
N ALA A 34 -22.08 0.90 3.10
CA ALA A 34 -22.00 0.48 1.71
C ALA A 34 -22.98 1.30 0.83
N PRO A 35 -22.61 1.67 -0.40
CA PRO A 35 -23.50 2.35 -1.33
C PRO A 35 -24.82 1.64 -1.57
N LYS A 36 -24.79 0.29 -1.65
CA LYS A 36 -26.00 -0.54 -1.85
C LYS A 36 -27.04 -0.37 -0.74
N ASP A 37 -26.61 -0.04 0.47
CA ASP A 37 -27.45 0.10 1.65
C ASP A 37 -27.80 1.56 1.95
N ALA A 38 -27.34 2.51 1.15
CA ALA A 38 -27.40 3.93 1.44
C ALA A 38 -28.80 4.56 1.30
N ALA A 39 -29.64 4.04 0.38
CA ALA A 39 -30.90 4.68 0.01
C ALA A 39 -31.84 5.00 1.20
N PRO A 40 -32.10 4.08 2.15
CA PRO A 40 -32.97 4.40 3.29
C PRO A 40 -32.36 5.46 4.21
N PHE A 41 -31.02 5.52 4.36
CA PHE A 41 -30.34 6.50 5.19
C PHE A 41 -30.38 7.91 4.55
N VAL A 42 -30.20 7.97 3.24
CA VAL A 42 -30.33 9.24 2.47
C VAL A 42 -31.75 9.75 2.57
N SER A 43 -32.75 8.88 2.40
CA SER A 43 -34.16 9.27 2.53
C SER A 43 -34.50 9.76 3.94
N ALA A 44 -34.01 9.09 4.96
CA ALA A 44 -34.17 9.50 6.36
C ALA A 44 -33.51 10.86 6.63
N ALA A 45 -32.33 11.11 6.08
CA ALA A 45 -31.62 12.38 6.21
C ALA A 45 -32.38 13.52 5.55
N ILE A 46 -32.91 13.31 4.34
CA ILE A 46 -33.73 14.29 3.62
C ILE A 46 -35.02 14.67 4.39
N SER A 47 -35.66 13.68 5.02
CA SER A 47 -36.85 13.87 5.83
C SER A 47 -36.57 14.34 7.26
N HIS A 48 -35.31 14.62 7.61
CA HIS A 48 -34.88 14.99 8.97
C HIS A 48 -35.32 13.98 10.05
N SER A 49 -35.36 12.71 9.70
CA SER A 49 -35.67 11.63 10.66
C SER A 49 -34.56 11.46 11.69
N GLU A 50 -34.96 11.14 12.91
CA GLU A 50 -33.97 10.72 13.94
C GLU A 50 -33.44 9.32 13.67
N ALA A 51 -32.16 9.13 13.94
CA ALA A 51 -31.49 7.84 13.88
C ALA A 51 -30.64 7.64 15.11
N THR A 52 -30.47 6.39 15.52
CA THR A 52 -29.59 6.02 16.62
C THR A 52 -28.51 5.09 16.10
N LEU A 53 -27.25 5.45 16.31
CA LEU A 53 -26.09 4.63 16.00
C LEU A 53 -25.65 3.89 17.27
N TYR A 54 -25.63 2.57 17.21
CA TYR A 54 -25.06 1.70 18.22
C TYR A 54 -23.69 1.22 17.74
N ILE A 55 -22.67 1.50 18.53
CA ILE A 55 -21.31 0.96 18.31
C ILE A 55 -20.98 0.16 19.57
N ASP A 56 -20.80 -1.13 19.39
CA ASP A 56 -20.37 -2.05 20.45
C ASP A 56 -19.07 -2.72 20.01
N GLY A 57 -18.04 -2.56 20.81
CA GLY A 57 -16.73 -3.13 20.53
C GLY A 57 -15.67 -2.66 21.54
N GLU A 58 -14.69 -3.49 21.73
CA GLU A 58 -13.53 -3.17 22.55
C GLU A 58 -12.34 -2.78 21.68
N GLY A 59 -11.88 -1.54 21.85
CA GLY A 59 -10.61 -1.07 21.31
C GLY A 59 -9.45 -1.49 22.20
N GLY A 60 -8.27 -1.65 21.62
CA GLY A 60 -7.09 -1.94 22.42
C GLY A 60 -5.85 -2.16 21.56
N ARG A 61 -4.69 -2.15 22.20
CA ARG A 61 -3.43 -2.47 21.55
C ARG A 61 -3.32 -3.97 21.33
N ARG A 62 -2.84 -4.35 20.15
CA ARG A 62 -2.52 -5.72 19.77
C ARG A 62 -1.10 -5.74 19.20
N GLU A 63 -0.41 -6.85 19.42
CA GLU A 63 0.91 -7.05 18.83
C GLU A 63 0.78 -7.27 17.33
N ALA A 64 1.63 -6.58 16.57
CA ALA A 64 1.81 -6.79 15.15
C ALA A 64 3.31 -6.87 14.85
N PHE A 65 3.68 -7.68 13.87
CA PHE A 65 5.07 -8.00 13.60
C PHE A 65 5.49 -7.53 12.21
N ASN A 66 6.62 -6.85 12.14
CA ASN A 66 7.36 -6.65 10.91
C ASN A 66 8.29 -7.85 10.65
N ILE A 67 8.57 -8.14 9.40
CA ILE A 67 9.55 -9.16 9.03
C ILE A 67 10.79 -8.45 8.52
N VAL A 68 11.95 -8.85 9.02
CA VAL A 68 13.24 -8.33 8.60
C VAL A 68 14.19 -9.50 8.32
N GLY A 69 14.68 -9.57 7.10
CA GLY A 69 15.74 -10.48 6.70
C GLY A 69 16.95 -9.68 6.20
N ARG A 70 18.16 -10.12 6.54
CA ARG A 70 19.39 -9.45 6.10
C ARG A 70 20.39 -10.44 5.57
N ILE A 71 21.10 -10.02 4.53
CA ILE A 71 22.31 -10.67 4.03
C ILE A 71 23.40 -9.63 4.09
N ASP A 72 24.15 -9.68 5.17
CA ASP A 72 25.28 -8.79 5.40
C ASP A 72 26.57 -9.48 4.92
N ARG A 73 27.22 -8.88 3.94
CA ARG A 73 28.48 -9.30 3.37
C ARG A 73 29.61 -8.31 3.66
N ASN A 74 29.32 -7.34 4.55
CA ASN A 74 30.25 -6.25 4.89
C ASN A 74 30.66 -5.43 3.65
N ARG A 75 29.69 -5.17 2.74
CA ARG A 75 29.92 -4.33 1.55
C ARG A 75 29.72 -2.85 1.85
N GLY A 76 28.93 -2.53 2.89
CA GLY A 76 28.57 -1.16 3.27
C GLY A 76 27.66 -0.46 2.25
N ARG A 77 27.09 -1.22 1.31
CA ARG A 77 26.18 -0.74 0.26
C ARG A 77 24.99 -1.66 0.21
N TRP A 78 23.83 -1.15 0.58
CA TRP A 78 22.62 -1.94 0.76
C TRP A 78 21.64 -1.79 -0.40
N LEU A 79 21.03 -2.90 -0.77
CA LEU A 79 19.78 -2.94 -1.52
C LEU A 79 18.68 -3.28 -0.53
N VAL A 80 17.59 -2.51 -0.55
CA VAL A 80 16.43 -2.78 0.29
C VAL A 80 15.26 -3.18 -0.58
N ILE A 81 14.60 -4.27 -0.22
CA ILE A 81 13.40 -4.77 -0.92
C ILE A 81 12.28 -4.86 0.10
N SER A 82 11.26 -4.05 -0.09
CA SER A 82 10.17 -3.90 0.88
C SER A 82 8.80 -4.23 0.28
N THR A 83 7.86 -4.63 1.13
CA THR A 83 6.45 -4.80 0.79
C THR A 83 5.58 -4.66 2.03
N PRO A 84 4.40 -4.03 1.97
CA PRO A 84 3.39 -4.19 3.00
C PRO A 84 2.79 -5.59 2.93
N ARG A 85 2.37 -6.13 4.07
CA ARG A 85 1.74 -7.45 4.15
C ARG A 85 0.41 -7.47 4.91
N SER A 86 0.07 -6.39 5.57
CA SER A 86 -1.24 -6.23 6.17
C SER A 86 -2.23 -5.62 5.18
N GLY A 87 -3.48 -5.81 5.42
CA GLY A 87 -4.56 -5.29 4.59
C GLY A 87 -5.90 -5.49 5.27
N TRP A 88 -6.91 -4.84 4.73
CA TRP A 88 -8.27 -5.07 5.13
C TRP A 88 -8.78 -6.41 4.58
N PHE A 89 -9.45 -7.19 5.42
CA PHE A 89 -10.03 -8.49 5.04
C PHE A 89 -9.00 -9.46 4.43
N GLU A 90 -9.33 -10.13 3.36
CA GLU A 90 -8.47 -11.12 2.69
C GLU A 90 -7.37 -10.50 1.83
N CYS A 91 -7.61 -9.31 1.28
CA CYS A 91 -6.63 -8.45 0.58
C CYS A 91 -5.72 -9.16 -0.45
N ALA A 92 -6.23 -10.24 -1.07
CA ALA A 92 -5.42 -11.09 -1.93
C ALA A 92 -4.88 -10.36 -3.17
N GLY A 93 -5.71 -9.54 -3.82
CA GLY A 93 -5.31 -8.80 -5.01
C GLY A 93 -4.38 -7.63 -4.72
N GLU A 94 -4.58 -6.97 -3.60
CA GLU A 94 -3.82 -5.78 -3.22
C GLU A 94 -2.44 -6.10 -2.63
N ARG A 95 -2.36 -7.14 -1.79
CA ARG A 95 -1.12 -7.50 -1.07
C ARG A 95 -0.46 -8.77 -1.57
N GLY A 96 -1.24 -9.75 -1.98
CA GLY A 96 -0.73 -11.05 -2.40
C GLY A 96 0.37 -10.99 -3.46
N PRO A 97 0.21 -10.26 -4.58
CA PRO A 97 1.23 -10.17 -5.62
C PRO A 97 2.53 -9.52 -5.15
N GLY A 98 2.45 -8.44 -4.36
CA GLY A 98 3.62 -7.79 -3.76
C GLY A 98 4.40 -8.75 -2.85
N VAL A 99 3.70 -9.46 -1.97
CA VAL A 99 4.30 -10.46 -1.08
C VAL A 99 4.91 -11.63 -1.86
N ALA A 100 4.22 -12.12 -2.90
CA ALA A 100 4.74 -13.19 -3.76
C ALA A 100 6.02 -12.76 -4.49
N ALA A 101 6.03 -11.56 -5.06
CA ALA A 101 7.21 -10.99 -5.71
C ALA A 101 8.35 -10.79 -4.70
N TRP A 102 8.06 -10.30 -3.49
CA TRP A 102 9.04 -10.15 -2.41
C TRP A 102 9.68 -11.48 -2.02
N LEU A 103 8.89 -12.55 -1.88
CA LEU A 103 9.38 -13.89 -1.60
C LEU A 103 10.23 -14.45 -2.75
N ALA A 104 9.84 -14.22 -4.00
CA ALA A 104 10.63 -14.61 -5.17
C ALA A 104 11.98 -13.88 -5.19
N LEU A 105 11.97 -12.57 -4.97
CA LEU A 105 13.18 -11.74 -4.91
C LEU A 105 14.07 -12.12 -3.73
N SER A 106 13.50 -12.50 -2.58
CA SER A 106 14.30 -12.94 -1.43
C SER A 106 15.12 -14.21 -1.71
N ARG A 107 14.69 -15.02 -2.64
CA ARG A 107 15.42 -16.22 -3.10
C ARG A 107 16.43 -15.91 -4.21
N TRP A 108 16.07 -15.02 -5.12
CA TRP A 108 16.89 -14.71 -6.31
C TRP A 108 17.97 -13.65 -6.04
N ALA A 109 17.64 -12.54 -5.39
CA ALA A 109 18.54 -11.40 -5.23
C ALA A 109 19.86 -11.75 -4.52
N PRO A 110 19.89 -12.67 -3.54
CA PRO A 110 21.13 -13.08 -2.90
C PRO A 110 22.19 -13.63 -3.85
N THR A 111 21.78 -14.31 -4.90
CA THR A 111 22.69 -14.86 -5.91
C THR A 111 23.00 -13.86 -7.02
N ALA A 112 22.08 -12.97 -7.33
CA ALA A 112 22.24 -11.98 -8.39
C ALA A 112 23.08 -10.77 -7.96
N PHE A 113 22.92 -10.31 -6.72
CA PHE A 113 23.55 -9.08 -6.21
C PHE A 113 24.64 -9.35 -5.17
N THR A 114 25.66 -10.12 -5.54
CA THR A 114 26.73 -10.53 -4.62
C THR A 114 27.65 -9.39 -4.15
N ARG A 115 27.62 -8.24 -4.84
CA ARG A 115 28.42 -7.05 -4.51
C ARG A 115 27.74 -6.10 -3.53
N TYR A 116 26.53 -6.44 -3.08
CA TYR A 116 25.73 -5.63 -2.16
C TYR A 116 25.38 -6.42 -0.92
N ASP A 117 25.13 -5.71 0.16
CA ASP A 117 24.35 -6.20 1.28
C ASP A 117 22.88 -6.07 0.92
N ILE A 118 22.02 -6.93 1.45
CA ILE A 118 20.60 -6.93 1.09
C ILE A 118 19.74 -6.95 2.33
N ALA A 119 18.77 -6.06 2.43
CA ALA A 119 17.74 -6.07 3.44
C ALA A 119 16.37 -6.37 2.80
N PHE A 120 15.68 -7.35 3.33
CA PHE A 120 14.32 -7.70 2.98
C PHE A 120 13.42 -7.30 4.15
N VAL A 121 12.46 -6.43 3.92
CA VAL A 121 11.57 -5.95 4.95
C VAL A 121 10.11 -6.06 4.51
N SER A 122 9.25 -6.48 5.44
CA SER A 122 7.82 -6.54 5.18
C SER A 122 7.07 -5.92 6.34
N ALA A 123 6.34 -4.84 6.05
CA ALA A 123 5.67 -4.03 7.04
C ALA A 123 4.26 -4.57 7.37
N SER A 124 3.87 -4.41 8.62
CA SER A 124 2.51 -4.54 9.11
C SER A 124 1.91 -3.15 9.38
N GLY A 125 0.62 -3.07 9.64
CA GLY A 125 -0.04 -1.83 10.03
C GLY A 125 -0.08 -0.77 8.92
N HIS A 126 -0.15 -1.19 7.67
CA HIS A 126 -0.31 -0.30 6.53
C HIS A 126 -1.57 0.55 6.65
N GLU A 127 -2.66 -0.05 7.09
CA GLU A 127 -3.98 0.55 7.27
C GLU A 127 -4.06 1.50 8.47
N TYR A 128 -3.02 1.50 9.30
CA TYR A 128 -2.81 2.44 10.41
C TYR A 128 -1.74 3.48 10.07
N GLU A 129 -1.91 4.14 8.93
CA GLU A 129 -0.99 5.20 8.45
C GLU A 129 0.47 4.73 8.43
N TYR A 130 0.68 3.50 7.96
CA TYR A 130 2.01 2.91 7.74
C TYR A 130 2.84 2.71 9.02
N LEU A 131 2.21 2.48 10.18
CA LEU A 131 2.90 2.35 11.49
C LEU A 131 4.09 1.39 11.44
N GLY A 132 3.93 0.23 10.81
CA GLY A 132 5.01 -0.76 10.70
C GLY A 132 6.17 -0.28 9.82
N ALA A 133 5.88 0.38 8.71
CA ALA A 133 6.91 0.94 7.83
C ALA A 133 7.68 2.06 8.54
N LYS A 134 7.00 2.97 9.21
CA LYS A 134 7.62 4.03 10.03
C LYS A 134 8.54 3.46 11.11
N HIS A 135 8.10 2.39 11.78
CA HIS A 135 8.94 1.70 12.76
C HIS A 135 10.18 1.06 12.13
N LEU A 136 10.04 0.39 10.98
CA LEU A 136 11.17 -0.19 10.23
C LEU A 136 12.18 0.87 9.82
N LEU A 137 11.72 2.00 9.28
CA LEU A 137 12.57 3.12 8.85
C LEU A 137 13.37 3.70 10.02
N ALA A 138 12.78 3.77 11.21
CA ALA A 138 13.42 4.29 12.40
C ALA A 138 14.44 3.33 13.04
N THR A 139 14.30 2.00 12.85
CA THR A 139 15.00 1.04 13.71
C THR A 139 15.74 -0.09 12.99
N HIS A 140 15.24 -0.55 11.85
CA HIS A 140 15.65 -1.85 11.30
C HIS A 140 16.14 -1.85 9.87
N VAL A 141 16.20 -0.71 9.22
CA VAL A 141 16.71 -0.62 7.84
C VAL A 141 18.06 0.09 7.80
N PRO A 142 18.87 -0.16 6.77
CA PRO A 142 20.10 0.59 6.55
C PRO A 142 19.81 2.09 6.40
N LYS A 143 20.75 2.92 6.80
CA LYS A 143 20.59 4.38 6.67
C LYS A 143 20.56 4.81 5.20
N PRO A 144 19.92 5.94 4.86
CA PRO A 144 19.86 6.44 3.48
C PRO A 144 21.24 6.52 2.78
N ARG A 145 22.26 7.00 3.48
CA ARG A 145 23.63 7.09 2.94
C ARG A 145 24.31 5.75 2.63
N GLU A 146 23.82 4.67 3.21
CA GLU A 146 24.33 3.30 3.05
C GLU A 146 23.50 2.52 2.03
N THR A 147 22.34 3.07 1.62
CA THR A 147 21.39 2.42 0.72
C THR A 147 21.63 2.88 -0.71
N GLU A 148 21.98 1.93 -1.56
CA GLU A 148 22.18 2.15 -2.99
C GLU A 148 20.87 2.26 -3.75
N PHE A 149 19.89 1.42 -3.39
CA PHE A 149 18.59 1.39 -4.00
C PHE A 149 17.53 0.79 -3.08
N TRP A 150 16.33 1.33 -3.11
CA TRP A 150 15.15 0.81 -2.44
C TRP A 150 14.09 0.42 -3.45
N LEU A 151 13.73 -0.87 -3.49
CA LEU A 151 12.59 -1.37 -4.25
C LEU A 151 11.42 -1.61 -3.32
N HIS A 152 10.32 -0.91 -3.54
CA HIS A 152 9.08 -1.09 -2.82
C HIS A 152 8.06 -1.82 -3.69
N LEU A 153 7.54 -2.93 -3.20
CA LEU A 153 6.51 -3.71 -3.86
C LEU A 153 5.18 -3.36 -3.20
N GLY A 154 4.54 -2.31 -3.67
CA GLY A 154 3.31 -1.78 -3.10
C GLY A 154 2.06 -2.58 -3.46
N ALA A 155 0.97 -1.86 -3.62
CA ALA A 155 -0.31 -2.39 -4.07
C ALA A 155 -0.32 -2.62 -5.60
N ASN A 156 -1.27 -3.42 -6.07
CA ASN A 156 -1.62 -3.55 -7.49
C ASN A 156 -0.50 -4.05 -8.43
N VAL A 157 0.54 -4.68 -7.91
CA VAL A 157 1.68 -5.18 -8.71
C VAL A 157 1.22 -6.04 -9.89
N ALA A 158 0.17 -6.82 -9.72
CA ALA A 158 -0.38 -7.70 -10.76
C ALA A 158 -1.87 -7.43 -11.06
N ALA A 159 -2.35 -6.23 -10.78
CA ALA A 159 -3.74 -5.87 -11.00
C ALA A 159 -4.07 -5.82 -12.49
N ARG A 160 -5.28 -6.29 -12.83
CA ARG A 160 -5.87 -6.19 -14.14
C ARG A 160 -6.87 -5.05 -14.18
N ASP A 161 -7.07 -4.52 -15.38
CA ASP A 161 -8.21 -3.67 -15.68
C ASP A 161 -9.51 -4.45 -15.58
N TRP A 162 -10.61 -3.76 -15.46
CA TRP A 162 -11.93 -4.35 -15.29
C TRP A 162 -13.00 -3.54 -16.02
N HIS A 163 -14.13 -4.20 -16.28
CA HIS A 163 -15.31 -3.62 -16.88
C HIS A 163 -16.51 -3.84 -15.98
N GLU A 164 -17.27 -2.81 -15.71
CA GLU A 164 -18.55 -2.92 -15.02
C GLU A 164 -19.64 -3.36 -16.00
N ALA A 165 -20.00 -4.64 -15.94
CA ALA A 165 -21.03 -5.23 -16.80
C ALA A 165 -22.46 -4.96 -16.30
N GLY A 166 -22.58 -4.50 -15.07
CA GLY A 166 -23.83 -4.12 -14.41
C GLY A 166 -23.55 -3.66 -12.99
N ALA A 167 -24.51 -3.07 -12.33
CA ALA A 167 -24.30 -2.54 -10.97
C ALA A 167 -23.73 -3.63 -10.04
N GLY A 168 -22.52 -3.39 -9.56
CA GLY A 168 -21.80 -4.30 -8.68
C GLY A 168 -21.20 -5.57 -9.35
N MET A 169 -21.26 -5.69 -10.66
CA MET A 169 -20.68 -6.82 -11.40
C MET A 169 -19.44 -6.39 -12.16
N LEU A 170 -18.26 -6.74 -11.65
CA LEU A 170 -16.98 -6.47 -12.29
C LEU A 170 -16.48 -7.69 -13.06
N LEU A 171 -16.14 -7.50 -14.32
CA LEU A 171 -15.51 -8.51 -15.16
C LEU A 171 -14.06 -8.11 -15.43
N PRO A 172 -13.07 -8.97 -15.11
CA PRO A 172 -11.66 -8.66 -15.37
C PRO A 172 -11.37 -8.64 -16.86
N LEU A 173 -10.64 -7.64 -17.31
CA LEU A 173 -10.11 -7.53 -18.65
C LEU A 173 -8.72 -8.19 -18.76
N PRO A 174 -8.25 -8.53 -19.96
CA PRO A 174 -6.90 -9.05 -20.15
C PRO A 174 -5.81 -7.99 -19.96
N SER A 175 -6.16 -6.71 -20.06
CA SER A 175 -5.26 -5.57 -19.89
C SER A 175 -4.84 -5.37 -18.45
N ALA A 176 -3.69 -4.75 -18.25
CA ALA A 176 -3.26 -4.29 -16.94
C ALA A 176 -4.15 -3.14 -16.44
N ASP A 177 -4.33 -3.03 -15.14
CA ASP A 177 -5.01 -1.90 -14.51
C ASP A 177 -4.35 -0.59 -14.95
N PRO A 178 -5.09 0.38 -15.52
CA PRO A 178 -4.53 1.66 -15.95
C PRO A 178 -4.02 2.50 -14.78
N GLN A 179 -4.45 2.21 -13.56
CA GLN A 179 -3.96 2.84 -12.34
C GLN A 179 -2.70 2.16 -11.78
N ARG A 180 -2.24 1.07 -12.41
CA ARG A 180 -0.96 0.46 -12.08
C ARG A 180 0.17 1.31 -12.63
N TYR A 181 0.88 1.99 -11.75
CA TYR A 181 1.98 2.88 -12.11
C TYR A 181 3.21 2.61 -11.26
N LEU A 182 4.35 3.01 -11.79
CA LEU A 182 5.64 2.90 -11.14
C LEU A 182 6.21 4.29 -10.90
N MET A 183 6.36 4.65 -9.64
CA MET A 183 7.06 5.87 -9.22
C MET A 183 8.52 5.57 -8.89
N THR A 184 9.39 6.51 -9.20
CA THR A 184 10.83 6.35 -8.93
C THR A 184 11.46 7.65 -8.46
N SER A 185 12.65 7.56 -7.89
CA SER A 185 13.53 8.73 -7.80
C SER A 185 13.87 9.25 -9.20
N GLU A 186 14.18 10.54 -9.32
CA GLU A 186 14.42 11.22 -10.61
C GLU A 186 15.47 10.50 -11.47
N ASP A 187 16.59 10.12 -10.87
CA ASP A 187 17.72 9.48 -11.55
C ASP A 187 17.43 8.01 -11.94
N ALA A 188 16.39 7.38 -11.41
CA ALA A 188 16.01 6.01 -11.72
C ALA A 188 14.99 5.91 -12.87
N VAL A 189 14.31 6.99 -13.26
CA VAL A 189 13.23 6.98 -14.26
C VAL A 189 13.65 6.32 -15.57
N ALA A 190 14.79 6.72 -16.14
CA ALA A 190 15.25 6.22 -17.43
C ALA A 190 15.55 4.71 -17.36
N ALA A 191 16.20 4.26 -16.29
CA ALA A 191 16.50 2.85 -16.09
C ALA A 191 15.23 2.02 -15.88
N ALA A 192 14.27 2.53 -15.11
CA ALA A 192 12.98 1.89 -14.90
C ALA A 192 12.20 1.73 -16.20
N ARG A 193 12.06 2.79 -17.01
CA ARG A 193 11.41 2.74 -18.32
C ARG A 193 12.06 1.72 -19.26
N GLN A 194 13.39 1.64 -19.25
CA GLN A 194 14.10 0.66 -20.07
C GLN A 194 13.88 -0.78 -19.57
N ALA A 195 13.91 -0.99 -18.24
CA ALA A 195 13.74 -2.31 -17.63
C ALA A 195 12.33 -2.87 -17.84
N PHE A 196 11.32 -2.02 -17.82
CA PHE A 196 9.90 -2.40 -17.93
C PHE A 196 9.29 -2.15 -19.30
N LYS A 197 10.13 -1.91 -20.33
CA LYS A 197 9.67 -1.70 -21.70
C LYS A 197 8.78 -2.85 -22.19
N GLY A 198 7.58 -2.53 -22.68
CA GLY A 198 6.59 -3.50 -23.15
C GLY A 198 5.75 -4.15 -22.03
N LEU A 199 5.91 -3.70 -20.80
CA LEU A 199 5.05 -4.13 -19.69
C LEU A 199 4.03 -3.03 -19.37
N PRO A 200 2.76 -3.19 -19.77
CA PRO A 200 1.73 -2.17 -19.63
C PRO A 200 1.63 -1.61 -18.22
N GLY A 201 1.58 -0.30 -18.09
CA GLY A 201 1.53 0.42 -16.81
C GLY A 201 2.91 0.68 -16.21
N LEU A 202 3.83 -0.29 -16.23
CA LEU A 202 5.16 -0.15 -15.64
C LEU A 202 6.17 0.54 -16.57
N GLU A 203 5.98 0.44 -17.90
CA GLU A 203 6.84 1.08 -18.90
C GLU A 203 6.80 2.61 -18.87
N SER A 204 5.76 3.17 -18.24
CA SER A 204 5.54 4.62 -18.09
C SER A 204 6.00 5.14 -16.75
N ALA A 205 7.05 4.58 -16.16
CA ALA A 205 7.61 5.05 -14.90
C ALA A 205 7.84 6.57 -14.90
N TYR A 206 7.57 7.22 -13.78
CA TYR A 206 7.69 8.68 -13.64
C TYR A 206 8.31 9.05 -12.29
N PRO A 207 8.92 10.26 -12.20
CA PRO A 207 9.53 10.71 -10.95
C PRO A 207 8.46 11.07 -9.93
N SER A 208 8.70 10.72 -8.67
CA SER A 208 7.80 11.04 -7.56
C SER A 208 7.73 12.54 -7.26
N GLN A 209 8.83 13.25 -7.43
CA GLN A 209 8.95 14.71 -7.16
C GLN A 209 8.44 15.12 -5.76
N GLY A 210 8.69 14.30 -4.74
CA GLY A 210 8.20 14.51 -3.39
C GLY A 210 6.74 14.08 -3.17
N GLY A 211 6.13 13.41 -4.15
CA GLY A 211 4.74 12.97 -4.12
C GLY A 211 4.57 11.45 -4.27
N ALA A 212 5.49 10.65 -3.74
CA ALA A 212 5.33 9.21 -3.70
C ALA A 212 4.08 8.80 -2.91
N SER A 213 3.51 7.65 -3.24
CA SER A 213 2.28 7.15 -2.62
C SER A 213 2.55 6.00 -1.65
N GLY A 214 1.65 5.83 -0.68
CA GLY A 214 1.72 4.74 0.28
C GLY A 214 3.01 4.77 1.11
N GLU A 215 3.50 3.60 1.49
CA GLU A 215 4.75 3.49 2.26
C GLU A 215 5.98 4.02 1.53
N LEU A 216 5.94 4.13 0.19
CA LEU A 216 7.03 4.73 -0.58
C LEU A 216 7.20 6.23 -0.27
N ALA A 217 6.13 6.92 0.13
CA ALA A 217 6.20 8.30 0.58
C ALA A 217 7.06 8.45 1.85
N ASP A 218 6.94 7.51 2.79
CA ASP A 218 7.78 7.50 3.99
C ASP A 218 9.26 7.22 3.65
N VAL A 219 9.54 6.37 2.66
CA VAL A 219 10.90 6.10 2.16
C VAL A 219 11.51 7.36 1.55
N GLU A 220 10.74 8.05 0.68
CA GLU A 220 11.17 9.32 0.07
C GLU A 220 11.41 10.40 1.13
N ALA A 221 10.46 10.58 2.05
CA ALA A 221 10.56 11.55 3.14
C ALA A 221 11.72 11.27 4.10
N ALA A 222 12.10 10.00 4.29
CA ALA A 222 13.27 9.60 5.08
C ALA A 222 14.61 9.89 4.36
N GLY A 223 14.59 10.37 3.12
CA GLY A 223 15.76 10.81 2.39
C GLY A 223 16.55 9.70 1.69
N TYR A 224 15.91 8.58 1.36
CA TYR A 224 16.56 7.56 0.54
C TYR A 224 16.75 8.09 -0.89
N PRO A 225 17.99 8.10 -1.41
CA PRO A 225 18.30 8.86 -2.63
C PRO A 225 17.77 8.18 -3.91
N ARG A 226 17.67 6.85 -3.90
CA ARG A 226 17.27 6.06 -5.07
C ARG A 226 16.25 5.01 -4.70
N PHE A 227 15.09 5.09 -5.34
CA PHE A 227 14.00 4.16 -5.09
C PHE A 227 13.11 3.97 -6.32
N ALA A 228 12.32 2.89 -6.28
CA ALA A 228 11.21 2.62 -7.18
C ALA A 228 10.11 1.85 -6.42
N GLY A 229 8.84 2.10 -6.78
CA GLY A 229 7.70 1.39 -6.21
C GLY A 229 6.38 1.77 -6.83
#